data_da0f78f6ac8a383baaffae32ae9d01da
#
_entry.id   da0f78f6ac8a383baaffae32ae9d01da
#
_cell.length_a   1.000
_cell.length_b   1.000
_cell.length_c   1.000
_cell.angle_alpha   90.00
_cell.angle_beta   90.00
_cell.angle_gamma   90.00
#
_symmetry.space_group_name_H-M   'P 1'
#
loop_
_entity.id
_entity.type
_entity.pdbx_description
1 polymer ?
#
loop_
_entity_poly.entity_id
_entity_poly.type
_entity_poly.pdbx_seq_one_letter_code
_entity_poly.pdbx_strand_id
1 'polypeptide(L)'
;MALIQCGFYSDSLQKNTTVHLVLPSPAPDDLLCGRDTTALYADGRRWQSLYLLHGSYSGGSDWLRYTNVERYAQRYHLALVMPSAENSRYVDMYRGESYLSYISRELPAFMRTIFPLSDRREDTFIAGLSMGGYGAFLAALTAPETFSRAASLSGSLDIRGFLRGQQPHISKMPRNYLRALFQDPMNIPDEYDLPSLLAGRAAAGSVLPRLYLSCGTEDFNLPANDRFYEEASALGASVRYDKHPGGHDWDYWDTHIKDVLAWLRGEL
;
A
#
# COMPACT_ATOMS: atom_id res chain seq x y z
N MET A 1 2.52 -1.57 21.03
CA MET A 1 1.49 -1.03 20.10
C MET A 1 0.10 -1.42 20.58
N ALA A 2 -0.91 -0.60 20.32
CA ALA A 2 -2.31 -0.93 20.57
C ALA A 2 -2.94 -1.44 19.28
N LEU A 3 -3.39 -2.70 19.25
CA LEU A 3 -4.10 -3.30 18.11
C LEU A 3 -5.60 -3.06 18.26
N ILE A 4 -6.20 -2.46 17.24
CA ILE A 4 -7.62 -2.11 17.21
C ILE A 4 -8.24 -2.68 15.93
N GLN A 5 -9.39 -3.31 16.05
CA GLN A 5 -10.23 -3.66 14.91
C GLN A 5 -11.39 -2.67 14.84
N CYS A 6 -11.43 -1.88 13.78
CA CYS A 6 -12.44 -0.84 13.58
C CYS A 6 -13.40 -1.25 12.47
N GLY A 7 -14.68 -1.46 12.83
CA GLY A 7 -15.76 -1.71 11.88
C GLY A 7 -16.54 -0.42 11.63
N PHE A 8 -16.83 -0.12 10.35
CA PHE A 8 -17.65 1.05 9.98
C PHE A 8 -18.34 0.82 8.62
N TYR A 9 -19.37 1.61 8.36
CA TYR A 9 -19.99 1.65 7.03
C TYR A 9 -19.18 2.54 6.10
N SER A 10 -18.74 1.98 4.98
CA SER A 10 -18.05 2.72 3.92
C SER A 10 -19.03 3.11 2.83
N ASP A 11 -19.04 4.39 2.49
CA ASP A 11 -19.86 4.91 1.39
C ASP A 11 -19.31 4.47 0.03
N SER A 12 -17.99 4.49 -0.16
CA SER A 12 -17.35 4.00 -1.39
C SER A 12 -17.61 2.51 -1.65
N LEU A 13 -17.66 1.70 -0.57
CA LEU A 13 -17.89 0.25 -0.68
C LEU A 13 -19.37 -0.13 -0.55
N GLN A 14 -20.25 0.79 -0.16
CA GLN A 14 -21.67 0.55 0.08
C GLN A 14 -21.95 -0.64 1.01
N LYS A 15 -21.06 -0.86 1.99
CA LYS A 15 -21.14 -1.96 2.96
C LYS A 15 -20.38 -1.65 4.25
N ASN A 16 -20.67 -2.44 5.29
CA ASN A 16 -19.79 -2.46 6.46
C ASN A 16 -18.45 -3.11 6.10
N THR A 17 -17.37 -2.48 6.52
CA THR A 17 -16.01 -2.96 6.33
C THR A 17 -15.24 -2.93 7.63
N THR A 18 -14.11 -3.63 7.67
CA THR A 18 -13.24 -3.70 8.84
C THR A 18 -11.82 -3.31 8.47
N VAL A 19 -11.21 -2.50 9.31
CA VAL A 19 -9.81 -2.09 9.22
C VAL A 19 -9.08 -2.52 10.49
N HIS A 20 -7.89 -3.12 10.35
CA HIS A 20 -6.98 -3.31 11.47
C HIS A 20 -6.08 -2.09 11.59
N LEU A 21 -6.03 -1.54 12.79
CA LEU A 21 -5.22 -0.37 13.12
C LEU A 21 -4.26 -0.72 14.24
N VAL A 22 -3.01 -0.36 14.07
CA VAL A 22 -2.00 -0.45 15.12
C VAL A 22 -1.53 0.97 15.46
N LEU A 23 -1.71 1.37 16.72
CA LEU A 23 -1.29 2.70 17.20
C LEU A 23 -0.09 2.59 18.14
N PRO A 24 0.86 3.55 18.06
CA PRO A 24 1.96 3.62 19.01
C PRO A 24 1.46 3.71 20.44
N SER A 25 1.97 2.81 21.27
CA SER A 25 1.75 2.77 22.72
C SER A 25 3.00 2.22 23.41
N PRO A 26 3.18 2.38 24.73
CA PRO A 26 4.30 1.78 25.44
C PRO A 26 4.42 0.27 25.18
N ALA A 27 5.63 -0.22 25.09
CA ALA A 27 5.95 -1.64 24.98
C ALA A 27 6.65 -2.12 26.27
N PRO A 28 6.62 -3.43 26.58
CA PRO A 28 7.38 -3.97 27.71
C PRO A 28 8.88 -3.61 27.68
N ASP A 29 9.47 -3.58 26.49
CA ASP A 29 10.88 -3.19 26.30
C ASP A 29 11.16 -1.74 26.71
N ASP A 30 10.18 -0.84 26.63
CA ASP A 30 10.36 0.54 27.05
C ASP A 30 10.55 0.61 28.57
N LEU A 31 9.74 -0.15 29.32
CA LEU A 31 9.89 -0.26 30.77
C LEU A 31 11.24 -0.90 31.16
N LEU A 32 11.59 -2.01 30.50
CA LEU A 32 12.83 -2.76 30.77
C LEU A 32 14.09 -1.93 30.46
N CYS A 33 14.02 -1.06 29.47
CA CYS A 33 15.11 -0.17 29.07
C CYS A 33 15.06 1.21 29.74
N GLY A 34 14.11 1.46 30.66
CA GLY A 34 13.95 2.74 31.34
C GLY A 34 13.63 3.92 30.41
N ARG A 35 12.97 3.65 29.27
CA ARG A 35 12.59 4.71 28.31
C ARG A 35 11.43 5.53 28.85
N ASP A 36 11.50 6.84 28.66
CA ASP A 36 10.37 7.74 28.96
C ASP A 36 9.29 7.58 27.88
N THR A 37 8.11 7.13 28.30
CA THR A 37 6.94 6.95 27.43
C THR A 37 5.90 8.08 27.56
N THR A 38 6.14 9.08 28.41
CA THR A 38 5.19 10.19 28.64
C THR A 38 4.87 10.96 27.37
N ALA A 39 5.84 11.12 26.48
CA ALA A 39 5.66 11.75 25.18
C ALA A 39 4.66 11.04 24.26
N LEU A 40 4.37 9.74 24.49
CA LEU A 40 3.36 9.00 23.70
C LEU A 40 1.94 9.48 24.03
N TYR A 41 1.72 10.10 25.18
CA TYR A 41 0.42 10.57 25.65
C TYR A 41 0.31 12.10 25.67
N ALA A 42 1.25 12.80 25.02
CA ALA A 42 1.21 14.27 24.97
C ALA A 42 -0.07 14.77 24.28
N ASP A 43 -0.69 15.78 24.86
CA ASP A 43 -1.89 16.41 24.31
C ASP A 43 -1.65 16.90 22.87
N GLY A 44 -2.64 16.68 22.00
CA GLY A 44 -2.58 17.09 20.59
C GLY A 44 -1.61 16.27 19.71
N ARG A 45 -0.99 15.21 20.25
CA ARG A 45 -0.10 14.36 19.46
C ARG A 45 -0.83 13.73 18.29
N ARG A 46 -0.20 13.78 17.11
CA ARG A 46 -0.65 13.11 15.90
C ARG A 46 0.45 12.17 15.40
N TRP A 47 0.04 10.98 14.94
CA TRP A 47 0.96 9.95 14.47
C TRP A 47 1.11 9.98 12.95
N GLN A 48 2.32 9.77 12.48
CA GLN A 48 2.53 9.39 11.08
C GLN A 48 1.84 8.04 10.83
N SER A 49 1.29 7.85 9.63
CA SER A 49 0.53 6.65 9.28
C SER A 49 1.02 5.99 8.01
N LEU A 50 1.07 4.66 8.04
CA LEU A 50 1.33 3.80 6.89
C LEU A 50 0.07 2.97 6.58
N TYR A 51 -0.54 3.22 5.44
CA TYR A 51 -1.59 2.38 4.88
C TYR A 51 -0.94 1.17 4.23
N LEU A 52 -1.20 -0.03 4.77
CA LEU A 52 -0.47 -1.25 4.40
C LEU A 52 -1.41 -2.25 3.74
N LEU A 53 -1.26 -2.43 2.43
CA LEU A 53 -2.17 -3.13 1.55
C LEU A 53 -1.78 -4.60 1.36
N HIS A 54 -2.77 -5.50 1.45
CA HIS A 54 -2.58 -6.94 1.25
C HIS A 54 -2.53 -7.35 -0.23
N GLY A 55 -2.05 -8.57 -0.50
CA GLY A 55 -2.02 -9.17 -1.82
C GLY A 55 -3.34 -9.84 -2.23
N SER A 56 -3.36 -10.46 -3.41
CA SER A 56 -4.49 -11.28 -3.85
C SER A 56 -4.71 -12.47 -2.91
N TYR A 57 -5.98 -12.87 -2.73
CA TYR A 57 -6.41 -13.99 -1.85
C TYR A 57 -6.09 -13.78 -0.37
N SER A 58 -5.80 -12.57 0.02
CA SER A 58 -5.42 -12.13 1.35
C SER A 58 -6.46 -11.18 1.94
N GLY A 59 -6.23 -10.71 3.18
CA GLY A 59 -7.09 -9.76 3.89
C GLY A 59 -6.31 -8.80 4.76
N GLY A 60 -7.00 -7.83 5.35
CA GLY A 60 -6.39 -6.77 6.17
C GLY A 60 -5.64 -7.26 7.41
N SER A 61 -5.86 -8.50 7.88
CA SER A 61 -5.14 -9.06 9.02
C SER A 61 -3.80 -9.72 8.66
N ASP A 62 -3.52 -9.97 7.38
CA ASP A 62 -2.45 -10.89 6.99
C ASP A 62 -1.06 -10.36 7.26
N TRP A 63 -0.86 -9.04 7.16
CA TRP A 63 0.38 -8.42 7.59
C TRP A 63 0.70 -8.68 9.08
N LEU A 64 -0.33 -8.70 9.94
CA LEU A 64 -0.17 -9.02 11.37
C LEU A 64 0.06 -10.51 11.63
N ARG A 65 -0.53 -11.37 10.77
CA ARG A 65 -0.51 -12.83 10.96
C ARG A 65 0.77 -13.49 10.46
N TYR A 66 1.35 -12.94 9.38
CA TYR A 66 2.47 -13.56 8.68
C TYR A 66 3.78 -12.80 8.81
N THR A 67 3.77 -11.63 9.51
CA THR A 67 4.98 -10.82 9.72
C THR A 67 5.08 -10.31 11.14
N ASN A 68 6.23 -9.72 11.48
CA ASN A 68 6.43 -8.97 12.71
C ASN A 68 6.27 -7.45 12.51
N VAL A 69 5.46 -7.01 11.55
CA VAL A 69 5.35 -5.61 11.14
C VAL A 69 4.97 -4.68 12.28
N GLU A 70 4.11 -5.12 13.21
CA GLU A 70 3.77 -4.36 14.43
C GLU A 70 5.02 -4.01 15.24
N ARG A 71 5.87 -5.00 15.51
CA ARG A 71 7.13 -4.81 16.26
C ARG A 71 8.11 -3.92 15.49
N TYR A 72 8.17 -4.03 14.17
CA TYR A 72 9.03 -3.18 13.35
C TYR A 72 8.57 -1.72 13.37
N ALA A 73 7.25 -1.48 13.21
CA ALA A 73 6.66 -0.14 13.24
C ALA A 73 6.79 0.54 14.61
N GLN A 74 6.83 -0.25 15.71
CA GLN A 74 7.05 0.27 17.06
C GLN A 74 8.33 1.10 17.17
N ARG A 75 9.41 0.69 16.51
CA ARG A 75 10.70 1.41 16.53
C ARG A 75 10.58 2.84 16.01
N TYR A 76 9.63 3.07 15.11
CA TYR A 76 9.42 4.35 14.43
C TYR A 76 8.22 5.12 14.97
N HIS A 77 7.52 4.58 15.97
CA HIS A 77 6.24 5.11 16.44
C HIS A 77 5.28 5.41 15.28
N LEU A 78 5.21 4.51 14.31
CA LEU A 78 4.42 4.62 13.11
C LEU A 78 3.09 3.88 13.27
N ALA A 79 1.97 4.56 13.05
CA ALA A 79 0.67 3.91 13.02
C ALA A 79 0.52 3.08 11.72
N LEU A 80 -0.05 1.88 11.82
CA LEU A 80 -0.35 1.04 10.66
C LEU A 80 -1.86 0.98 10.45
N VAL A 81 -2.31 1.18 9.22
CA VAL A 81 -3.72 1.08 8.80
C VAL A 81 -3.82 -0.01 7.75
N MET A 82 -4.46 -1.12 8.07
CA MET A 82 -4.52 -2.32 7.24
C MET A 82 -5.96 -2.64 6.86
N PRO A 83 -6.46 -2.10 5.74
CA PRO A 83 -7.79 -2.37 5.22
C PRO A 83 -7.87 -3.73 4.53
N SER A 84 -9.08 -4.28 4.43
CA SER A 84 -9.39 -5.35 3.48
C SER A 84 -9.94 -4.76 2.17
N ALA A 85 -9.48 -5.29 1.06
CA ALA A 85 -9.89 -4.87 -0.29
C ALA A 85 -10.23 -6.05 -1.20
N GLU A 86 -10.37 -7.23 -0.63
CA GLU A 86 -10.71 -8.45 -1.37
C GLU A 86 -9.76 -8.67 -2.58
N ASN A 87 -10.27 -9.20 -3.69
CA ASN A 87 -9.50 -9.32 -4.94
C ASN A 87 -9.81 -8.19 -5.94
N SER A 88 -10.05 -6.97 -5.45
CA SER A 88 -10.48 -5.82 -6.25
C SER A 88 -9.40 -5.20 -7.14
N ARG A 89 -8.14 -5.63 -7.03
CA ARG A 89 -6.99 -4.92 -7.62
C ARG A 89 -6.88 -3.46 -7.16
N TYR A 90 -7.58 -3.09 -6.09
CA TYR A 90 -7.66 -1.71 -5.59
C TYR A 90 -8.17 -0.71 -6.64
N VAL A 91 -8.98 -1.15 -7.60
CA VAL A 91 -9.63 -0.29 -8.59
C VAL A 91 -11.08 0.00 -8.19
N ASP A 92 -11.67 1.04 -8.73
CA ASP A 92 -13.12 1.22 -8.71
C ASP A 92 -13.71 0.27 -9.74
N MET A 93 -14.34 -0.80 -9.27
CA MET A 93 -14.73 -1.91 -10.13
C MET A 93 -15.93 -1.54 -11.00
N TYR A 94 -15.92 -1.96 -12.26
CA TYR A 94 -17.08 -1.78 -13.16
C TYR A 94 -18.34 -2.47 -12.64
N ARG A 95 -18.18 -3.65 -12.02
CA ARG A 95 -19.25 -4.40 -11.33
C ARG A 95 -18.75 -4.81 -9.96
N GLY A 96 -18.90 -3.91 -9.00
CA GLY A 96 -18.44 -4.10 -7.63
C GLY A 96 -18.27 -2.77 -6.93
N GLU A 97 -17.49 -2.77 -5.90
CA GLU A 97 -17.26 -1.62 -5.03
C GLU A 97 -16.11 -0.72 -5.53
N SER A 98 -16.08 0.53 -5.07
CA SER A 98 -15.10 1.54 -5.44
C SER A 98 -13.90 1.52 -4.50
N TYR A 99 -13.02 0.53 -4.66
CA TYR A 99 -11.88 0.34 -3.76
C TYR A 99 -10.78 1.40 -3.93
N LEU A 100 -10.57 1.96 -5.12
CA LEU A 100 -9.63 3.06 -5.31
C LEU A 100 -10.10 4.30 -4.57
N SER A 101 -11.35 4.67 -4.72
CA SER A 101 -11.98 5.78 -4.01
C SER A 101 -11.92 5.58 -2.48
N TYR A 102 -12.20 4.36 -2.02
CA TYR A 102 -12.09 3.98 -0.63
C TYR A 102 -10.67 4.18 -0.07
N ILE A 103 -9.66 3.58 -0.69
CA ILE A 103 -8.27 3.60 -0.19
C ILE A 103 -7.63 4.99 -0.32
N SER A 104 -7.90 5.71 -1.42
CA SER A 104 -7.20 6.95 -1.71
C SER A 104 -7.80 8.18 -1.02
N ARG A 105 -9.09 8.14 -0.67
CA ARG A 105 -9.84 9.31 -0.16
C ARG A 105 -10.60 9.04 1.12
N GLU A 106 -11.58 8.11 1.07
CA GLU A 106 -12.50 7.90 2.20
C GLU A 106 -11.78 7.37 3.45
N LEU A 107 -10.99 6.32 3.30
CA LEU A 107 -10.29 5.69 4.43
C LEU A 107 -9.31 6.67 5.12
N PRO A 108 -8.44 7.41 4.40
CA PRO A 108 -7.60 8.43 5.06
C PRO A 108 -8.41 9.50 5.80
N ALA A 109 -9.51 10.00 5.23
CA ALA A 109 -10.36 10.99 5.87
C ALA A 109 -11.02 10.43 7.14
N PHE A 110 -11.62 9.22 7.05
CA PHE A 110 -12.21 8.54 8.18
C PHE A 110 -11.21 8.31 9.32
N MET A 111 -10.05 7.72 9.00
CA MET A 111 -9.03 7.36 10.00
C MET A 111 -8.48 8.59 10.73
N ARG A 112 -8.28 9.71 10.04
CA ARG A 112 -7.83 10.98 10.63
C ARG A 112 -8.88 11.63 11.53
N THR A 113 -10.17 11.40 11.25
CA THR A 113 -11.28 11.93 12.05
C THR A 113 -11.43 11.17 13.36
N ILE A 114 -11.29 9.85 13.33
CA ILE A 114 -11.57 8.98 14.49
C ILE A 114 -10.33 8.78 15.37
N PHE A 115 -9.14 8.72 14.76
CA PHE A 115 -7.89 8.39 15.46
C PHE A 115 -6.89 9.55 15.38
N PRO A 116 -5.93 9.63 16.32
CA PRO A 116 -4.95 10.71 16.37
C PRO A 116 -3.86 10.55 15.29
N LEU A 117 -4.28 10.46 14.02
CA LEU A 117 -3.37 10.41 12.88
C LEU A 117 -3.12 11.83 12.34
N SER A 118 -1.92 12.07 11.84
CA SER A 118 -1.57 13.34 11.19
C SER A 118 -2.37 13.51 9.88
N ASP A 119 -2.82 14.74 9.64
CA ASP A 119 -3.48 15.14 8.39
C ASP A 119 -2.49 15.67 7.34
N ARG A 120 -1.22 15.82 7.72
CA ARG A 120 -0.18 16.27 6.82
C ARG A 120 0.19 15.22 5.80
N ARG A 121 0.36 15.64 4.55
CA ARG A 121 0.82 14.77 3.45
C ARG A 121 2.15 14.09 3.79
N GLU A 122 3.09 14.85 4.36
CA GLU A 122 4.46 14.38 4.70
C GLU A 122 4.46 13.25 5.73
N ASP A 123 3.39 13.11 6.48
CA ASP A 123 3.20 12.12 7.54
C ASP A 123 2.34 10.93 7.11
N THR A 124 1.91 10.90 5.84
CA THR A 124 1.00 9.88 5.32
C THR A 124 1.67 9.07 4.21
N PHE A 125 1.76 7.77 4.43
CA PHE A 125 2.46 6.83 3.57
C PHE A 125 1.55 5.67 3.17
N ILE A 126 1.87 5.01 2.07
CA ILE A 126 1.17 3.82 1.62
C ILE A 126 2.16 2.78 1.12
N ALA A 127 1.94 1.51 1.44
CA ALA A 127 2.74 0.41 0.94
C ALA A 127 1.87 -0.83 0.73
N GLY A 128 2.38 -1.80 -0.01
CA GLY A 128 1.70 -3.07 -0.15
C GLY A 128 2.52 -4.12 -0.87
N LEU A 129 2.05 -5.35 -0.82
CA LEU A 129 2.68 -6.47 -1.50
C LEU A 129 1.83 -6.95 -2.69
N SER A 130 2.47 -7.44 -3.76
CA SER A 130 1.79 -8.06 -4.90
C SER A 130 0.68 -7.17 -5.48
N MET A 131 -0.59 -7.60 -5.42
CA MET A 131 -1.75 -6.77 -5.74
C MET A 131 -1.77 -5.45 -4.96
N GLY A 132 -1.41 -5.49 -3.67
CA GLY A 132 -1.33 -4.30 -2.82
C GLY A 132 -0.19 -3.37 -3.20
N GLY A 133 0.90 -3.89 -3.78
CA GLY A 133 1.98 -3.07 -4.34
C GLY A 133 1.51 -2.22 -5.52
N TYR A 134 0.73 -2.82 -6.42
CA TYR A 134 0.03 -2.09 -7.48
C TYR A 134 -0.95 -1.07 -6.88
N GLY A 135 -1.79 -1.50 -5.93
CA GLY A 135 -2.77 -0.63 -5.28
C GLY A 135 -2.15 0.56 -4.55
N ALA A 136 -0.99 0.37 -3.91
CA ALA A 136 -0.26 1.44 -3.23
C ALA A 136 0.21 2.52 -4.22
N PHE A 137 0.77 2.13 -5.35
CA PHE A 137 1.18 3.09 -6.38
C PHE A 137 -0.01 3.75 -7.05
N LEU A 138 -1.05 2.96 -7.36
CA LEU A 138 -2.28 3.49 -7.95
C LEU A 138 -2.92 4.56 -7.06
N ALA A 139 -3.11 4.26 -5.77
CA ALA A 139 -3.70 5.21 -4.82
C ALA A 139 -2.83 6.46 -4.63
N ALA A 140 -1.51 6.31 -4.50
CA ALA A 140 -0.60 7.44 -4.31
C ALA A 140 -0.51 8.35 -5.54
N LEU A 141 -0.55 7.80 -6.74
CA LEU A 141 -0.57 8.57 -7.98
C LEU A 141 -1.95 9.19 -8.27
N THR A 142 -3.03 8.56 -7.80
CA THR A 142 -4.39 9.10 -7.93
C THR A 142 -4.64 10.25 -6.96
N ALA A 143 -4.13 10.15 -5.73
CA ALA A 143 -4.27 11.16 -4.67
C ALA A 143 -2.88 11.63 -4.16
N PRO A 144 -2.07 12.28 -5.00
CA PRO A 144 -0.71 12.71 -4.63
C PRO A 144 -0.69 13.79 -3.53
N GLU A 145 -1.82 14.45 -3.31
CA GLU A 145 -2.03 15.37 -2.19
C GLU A 145 -2.17 14.66 -0.83
N THR A 146 -2.51 13.36 -0.84
CA THR A 146 -2.70 12.57 0.38
C THR A 146 -1.42 11.86 0.81
N PHE A 147 -0.72 11.23 -0.14
CA PHE A 147 0.42 10.37 0.14
C PHE A 147 1.73 11.00 -0.34
N SER A 148 2.70 11.13 0.57
CA SER A 148 4.04 11.65 0.23
C SER A 148 4.99 10.57 -0.27
N ARG A 149 4.80 9.32 0.16
CA ARG A 149 5.65 8.18 -0.18
C ARG A 149 4.80 6.94 -0.40
N ALA A 150 5.17 6.15 -1.40
CA ALA A 150 4.53 4.88 -1.71
C ALA A 150 5.57 3.79 -1.92
N ALA A 151 5.33 2.59 -1.37
CA ALA A 151 6.23 1.44 -1.52
C ALA A 151 5.50 0.21 -2.07
N SER A 152 6.18 -0.53 -2.94
CA SER A 152 5.69 -1.75 -3.56
C SER A 152 6.68 -2.89 -3.33
N LEU A 153 6.22 -3.95 -2.66
CA LEU A 153 6.98 -5.19 -2.49
C LEU A 153 6.42 -6.24 -3.46
N SER A 154 7.25 -6.73 -4.38
CA SER A 154 6.82 -7.73 -5.39
C SER A 154 5.58 -7.32 -6.16
N GLY A 155 5.41 -6.04 -6.47
CA GLY A 155 4.17 -5.48 -7.02
C GLY A 155 3.77 -6.05 -8.37
N SER A 156 2.47 -6.33 -8.54
CA SER A 156 1.87 -6.68 -9.83
C SER A 156 1.65 -5.43 -10.69
N LEU A 157 2.73 -4.74 -11.08
CA LEU A 157 2.67 -3.37 -11.61
C LEU A 157 2.18 -3.28 -13.06
N ASP A 158 2.23 -4.39 -13.81
CA ASP A 158 1.73 -4.47 -15.20
C ASP A 158 0.28 -4.94 -15.23
N ILE A 159 -0.66 -4.02 -15.08
CA ILE A 159 -2.10 -4.34 -15.15
C ILE A 159 -2.53 -4.85 -16.53
N ARG A 160 -1.93 -4.33 -17.61
CA ARG A 160 -2.27 -4.76 -18.97
C ARG A 160 -1.80 -6.18 -19.23
N GLY A 161 -0.58 -6.53 -18.80
CA GLY A 161 -0.07 -7.90 -18.87
C GLY A 161 -0.87 -8.86 -17.97
N PHE A 162 -1.28 -8.40 -16.79
CA PHE A 162 -2.18 -9.16 -15.92
C PHE A 162 -3.49 -9.51 -16.65
N LEU A 163 -4.16 -8.55 -17.25
CA LEU A 163 -5.43 -8.77 -17.95
C LEU A 163 -5.31 -9.65 -19.19
N ARG A 164 -4.14 -9.68 -19.84
CA ARG A 164 -3.82 -10.58 -20.95
C ARG A 164 -3.46 -12.01 -20.52
N GLY A 165 -3.51 -12.30 -19.23
CA GLY A 165 -3.20 -13.64 -18.72
C GLY A 165 -1.70 -13.98 -18.70
N GLN A 166 -0.83 -12.99 -18.74
CA GLN A 166 0.63 -13.18 -18.76
C GLN A 166 1.24 -13.58 -17.41
N GLN A 167 0.42 -13.68 -16.35
CA GLN A 167 0.86 -14.13 -15.04
C GLN A 167 0.40 -15.59 -14.75
N PRO A 168 1.24 -16.42 -14.11
CA PRO A 168 1.01 -17.86 -13.99
C PRO A 168 -0.29 -18.28 -13.29
N HIS A 169 -0.81 -17.46 -12.37
CA HIS A 169 -1.98 -17.81 -11.56
C HIS A 169 -3.31 -17.27 -12.10
N ILE A 170 -3.31 -16.47 -13.16
CA ILE A 170 -4.53 -15.89 -13.73
C ILE A 170 -5.47 -16.94 -14.30
N SER A 171 -4.94 -18.05 -14.82
CA SER A 171 -5.75 -19.16 -15.32
C SER A 171 -6.69 -19.77 -14.25
N LYS A 172 -6.43 -19.52 -12.97
CA LYS A 172 -7.25 -19.97 -11.84
C LYS A 172 -8.37 -18.99 -11.47
N MET A 173 -8.38 -17.78 -12.05
CA MET A 173 -9.40 -16.78 -11.75
C MET A 173 -10.72 -17.08 -12.51
N PRO A 174 -11.88 -16.80 -11.89
CA PRO A 174 -13.17 -16.93 -12.58
C PRO A 174 -13.19 -16.07 -13.86
N ARG A 175 -13.74 -16.63 -14.95
CA ARG A 175 -13.82 -15.91 -16.25
C ARG A 175 -14.48 -14.51 -16.14
N ASN A 176 -15.42 -14.36 -15.21
CA ASN A 176 -16.13 -13.10 -15.02
C ASN A 176 -15.37 -12.09 -14.14
N TYR A 177 -14.28 -12.51 -13.49
CA TYR A 177 -13.51 -11.65 -12.58
C TYR A 177 -12.94 -10.43 -13.30
N LEU A 178 -12.25 -10.63 -14.42
CA LEU A 178 -11.66 -9.52 -15.17
C LEU A 178 -12.72 -8.52 -15.69
N ARG A 179 -13.91 -9.05 -16.07
CA ARG A 179 -15.04 -8.20 -16.49
C ARG A 179 -15.73 -7.49 -15.32
N ALA A 180 -15.56 -7.98 -14.10
CA ALA A 180 -16.03 -7.26 -12.92
C ALA A 180 -15.10 -6.09 -12.59
N LEU A 181 -13.79 -6.23 -12.81
CA LEU A 181 -12.84 -5.13 -12.64
C LEU A 181 -13.06 -4.05 -13.69
N PHE A 182 -13.13 -4.41 -14.97
CA PHE A 182 -13.23 -3.48 -16.09
C PHE A 182 -14.26 -3.96 -17.11
N GLN A 183 -15.08 -3.04 -17.63
CA GLN A 183 -16.09 -3.35 -18.64
C GLN A 183 -15.48 -4.06 -19.84
N ASP A 184 -14.34 -3.56 -20.32
CA ASP A 184 -13.52 -4.18 -21.36
C ASP A 184 -12.09 -4.40 -20.83
N PRO A 185 -11.76 -5.65 -20.43
CA PRO A 185 -10.41 -5.96 -19.95
C PRO A 185 -9.29 -5.77 -20.97
N MET A 186 -9.63 -5.66 -22.27
CA MET A 186 -8.65 -5.41 -23.33
C MET A 186 -8.37 -3.94 -23.57
N ASN A 187 -9.24 -3.06 -23.07
CA ASN A 187 -9.15 -1.61 -23.25
C ASN A 187 -9.44 -0.90 -21.92
N ILE A 188 -8.51 -1.00 -20.97
CA ILE A 188 -8.62 -0.35 -19.66
C ILE A 188 -8.32 1.16 -19.77
N PRO A 189 -8.98 2.01 -18.94
CA PRO A 189 -8.63 3.41 -18.85
C PRO A 189 -7.19 3.63 -18.40
N ASP A 190 -6.55 4.66 -18.95
CA ASP A 190 -5.16 5.01 -18.65
C ASP A 190 -4.93 5.38 -17.17
N GLU A 191 -5.98 5.80 -16.47
CA GLU A 191 -5.95 6.09 -15.04
C GLU A 191 -5.67 4.86 -14.15
N TYR A 192 -5.82 3.64 -14.68
CA TYR A 192 -5.47 2.39 -14.00
C TYR A 192 -4.14 1.79 -14.49
N ASP A 193 -3.53 2.35 -15.52
CA ASP A 193 -2.23 1.94 -16.02
C ASP A 193 -1.14 2.83 -15.39
N LEU A 194 -0.32 2.26 -14.51
CA LEU A 194 0.61 3.04 -13.69
C LEU A 194 1.57 3.91 -14.51
N PRO A 195 2.19 3.43 -15.61
CA PRO A 195 3.04 4.28 -16.44
C PRO A 195 2.28 5.44 -17.06
N SER A 196 1.08 5.19 -17.61
CA SER A 196 0.22 6.23 -18.20
C SER A 196 -0.23 7.26 -17.16
N LEU A 197 -0.64 6.79 -15.99
CA LEU A 197 -1.05 7.67 -14.88
C LEU A 197 0.12 8.53 -14.39
N LEU A 198 1.31 7.94 -14.22
CA LEU A 198 2.51 8.66 -13.80
C LEU A 198 2.89 9.73 -14.84
N ALA A 199 2.90 9.40 -16.14
CA ALA A 199 3.18 10.33 -17.21
C ALA A 199 2.19 11.50 -17.23
N GLY A 200 0.89 11.21 -17.08
CA GLY A 200 -0.14 12.25 -17.01
C GLY A 200 0.03 13.18 -15.80
N ARG A 201 0.38 12.65 -14.64
CA ARG A 201 0.65 13.45 -13.44
C ARG A 201 1.92 14.31 -13.56
N ALA A 202 2.98 13.75 -14.15
CA ALA A 202 4.21 14.50 -14.41
C ALA A 202 3.95 15.65 -15.41
N ALA A 203 3.24 15.39 -16.49
CA ALA A 203 2.86 16.40 -17.49
C ALA A 203 1.99 17.51 -16.90
N ALA A 204 1.13 17.18 -15.93
CA ALA A 204 0.30 18.15 -15.21
C ALA A 204 1.06 18.96 -14.14
N GLY A 205 2.36 18.72 -13.93
CA GLY A 205 3.17 19.39 -12.90
C GLY A 205 2.77 19.04 -11.47
N SER A 206 2.14 17.89 -11.26
CA SER A 206 1.73 17.44 -9.92
C SER A 206 2.94 17.13 -9.04
N VAL A 207 2.84 17.42 -7.73
CA VAL A 207 3.85 16.99 -6.76
C VAL A 207 3.72 15.48 -6.56
N LEU A 208 4.58 14.71 -7.24
CA LEU A 208 4.56 13.25 -7.18
C LEU A 208 4.98 12.71 -5.81
N PRO A 209 4.47 11.55 -5.39
CA PRO A 209 5.01 10.81 -4.26
C PRO A 209 6.42 10.29 -4.58
N ARG A 210 7.26 10.13 -3.56
CA ARG A 210 8.50 9.35 -3.72
C ARG A 210 8.12 7.87 -3.75
N LEU A 211 8.74 7.10 -4.64
CA LEU A 211 8.43 5.70 -4.86
C LEU A 211 9.58 4.79 -4.39
N TYR A 212 9.23 3.66 -3.83
CA TYR A 212 10.16 2.60 -3.46
C TYR A 212 9.66 1.26 -4.01
N LEU A 213 10.53 0.54 -4.71
CA LEU A 213 10.28 -0.82 -5.16
C LEU A 213 11.22 -1.77 -4.43
N SER A 214 10.70 -2.95 -4.10
CA SER A 214 11.49 -4.12 -3.70
C SER A 214 10.93 -5.34 -4.40
N CYS A 215 11.79 -6.15 -5.03
CA CYS A 215 11.35 -7.37 -5.69
C CYS A 215 12.42 -8.46 -5.58
N GLY A 216 11.98 -9.69 -5.30
CA GLY A 216 12.86 -10.85 -5.25
C GLY A 216 13.42 -11.21 -6.62
N THR A 217 14.68 -11.67 -6.66
CA THR A 217 15.33 -12.06 -7.94
C THR A 217 14.72 -13.32 -8.55
N GLU A 218 14.02 -14.13 -7.77
CA GLU A 218 13.28 -15.33 -8.18
C GLU A 218 11.75 -15.08 -8.30
N ASP A 219 11.31 -13.81 -8.14
CA ASP A 219 9.90 -13.44 -8.19
C ASP A 219 9.40 -13.33 -9.65
N PHE A 220 8.26 -13.94 -9.94
CA PHE A 220 7.65 -13.87 -11.27
C PHE A 220 7.20 -12.45 -11.68
N ASN A 221 7.07 -11.52 -10.74
CA ASN A 221 6.77 -10.12 -11.01
C ASN A 221 8.03 -9.28 -11.30
N LEU A 222 9.24 -9.84 -11.17
CA LEU A 222 10.49 -9.11 -11.39
C LEU A 222 10.52 -8.37 -12.74
N PRO A 223 10.17 -9.00 -13.89
CA PRO A 223 10.19 -8.30 -15.17
C PRO A 223 9.24 -7.09 -15.25
N ALA A 224 8.10 -7.15 -14.57
CA ALA A 224 7.15 -6.04 -14.53
C ALA A 224 7.65 -4.90 -13.63
N ASN A 225 8.34 -5.22 -12.53
CA ASN A 225 8.96 -4.22 -11.65
C ASN A 225 10.15 -3.55 -12.35
N ASP A 226 10.97 -4.30 -13.09
CA ASP A 226 12.08 -3.75 -13.88
C ASP A 226 11.59 -2.74 -14.91
N ARG A 227 10.59 -3.11 -15.72
CA ARG A 227 9.99 -2.21 -16.71
C ARG A 227 9.42 -0.94 -16.07
N PHE A 228 8.64 -1.08 -14.99
CA PHE A 228 8.07 0.09 -14.33
C PHE A 228 9.17 1.02 -13.80
N TYR A 229 10.25 0.48 -13.22
CA TYR A 229 11.38 1.28 -12.76
C TYR A 229 12.03 2.08 -13.89
N GLU A 230 12.27 1.42 -15.05
CA GLU A 230 12.85 2.07 -16.22
C GLU A 230 11.95 3.21 -16.73
N GLU A 231 10.64 2.95 -16.89
CA GLU A 231 9.65 3.93 -17.34
C GLU A 231 9.50 5.10 -16.37
N ALA A 232 9.41 4.82 -15.07
CA ALA A 232 9.29 5.85 -14.04
C ALA A 232 10.57 6.72 -13.95
N SER A 233 11.74 6.11 -14.08
CA SER A 233 13.02 6.82 -14.09
C SER A 233 13.15 7.71 -15.32
N ALA A 234 12.72 7.24 -16.49
CA ALA A 234 12.73 8.03 -17.74
C ALA A 234 11.80 9.26 -17.67
N LEU A 235 10.73 9.19 -16.87
CA LEU A 235 9.83 10.30 -16.58
C LEU A 235 10.35 11.24 -15.48
N GLY A 236 11.54 10.99 -14.90
CA GLY A 236 12.13 11.79 -13.84
C GLY A 236 11.47 11.61 -12.46
N ALA A 237 10.71 10.53 -12.26
CA ALA A 237 10.13 10.24 -10.94
C ALA A 237 11.22 9.88 -9.92
N SER A 238 11.03 10.32 -8.67
CA SER A 238 11.91 9.92 -7.57
C SER A 238 11.59 8.49 -7.17
N VAL A 239 12.32 7.52 -7.72
CA VAL A 239 12.11 6.10 -7.47
C VAL A 239 13.38 5.42 -7.01
N ARG A 240 13.30 4.67 -5.91
CA ARG A 240 14.35 3.74 -5.45
C ARG A 240 13.91 2.32 -5.75
N TYR A 241 14.84 1.48 -6.19
CA TYR A 241 14.59 0.08 -6.45
C TYR A 241 15.67 -0.83 -5.88
N ASP A 242 15.29 -1.69 -4.96
CA ASP A 242 16.15 -2.67 -4.32
C ASP A 242 15.73 -4.09 -4.75
N LYS A 243 16.69 -4.89 -5.21
CA LYS A 243 16.52 -6.31 -5.59
C LYS A 243 17.30 -7.18 -4.63
N HIS A 244 16.66 -8.21 -4.12
CA HIS A 244 17.28 -9.15 -3.18
C HIS A 244 16.97 -10.60 -3.57
N PRO A 245 17.77 -11.59 -3.18
CA PRO A 245 17.39 -12.99 -3.31
C PRO A 245 16.06 -13.28 -2.63
N GLY A 246 15.21 -14.10 -3.26
CA GLY A 246 13.91 -14.50 -2.73
C GLY A 246 12.80 -14.49 -3.78
N GLY A 247 11.68 -15.14 -3.45
CA GLY A 247 10.54 -15.33 -4.33
C GLY A 247 9.33 -14.46 -3.97
N HIS A 248 8.15 -14.92 -4.40
CA HIS A 248 6.88 -14.24 -4.17
C HIS A 248 6.19 -14.80 -2.92
N ASP A 249 6.75 -14.55 -1.74
CA ASP A 249 6.33 -15.17 -0.48
C ASP A 249 6.46 -14.23 0.73
N TRP A 250 5.88 -14.68 1.85
CA TRP A 250 5.85 -13.93 3.10
C TRP A 250 7.23 -13.78 3.76
N ASP A 251 8.17 -14.71 3.55
CA ASP A 251 9.53 -14.61 4.10
C ASP A 251 10.26 -13.42 3.49
N TYR A 252 10.11 -13.24 2.17
CA TYR A 252 10.61 -12.07 1.46
C TYR A 252 9.97 -10.78 2.01
N TRP A 253 8.64 -10.73 2.12
CA TRP A 253 7.93 -9.52 2.52
C TRP A 253 8.15 -9.16 3.99
N ASP A 254 8.21 -10.12 4.93
CA ASP A 254 8.57 -9.85 6.34
C ASP A 254 10.00 -9.31 6.47
N THR A 255 10.91 -9.81 5.64
CA THR A 255 12.29 -9.33 5.63
C THR A 255 12.38 -7.90 5.13
N HIS A 256 11.77 -7.60 3.97
CA HIS A 256 11.97 -6.33 3.27
C HIS A 256 10.97 -5.22 3.63
N ILE A 257 9.91 -5.50 4.39
CA ILE A 257 9.10 -4.42 4.99
C ILE A 257 9.93 -3.56 5.96
N LYS A 258 10.99 -4.10 6.56
CA LYS A 258 11.91 -3.35 7.42
C LYS A 258 12.65 -2.27 6.63
N ASP A 259 13.07 -2.57 5.40
CA ASP A 259 13.74 -1.62 4.51
C ASP A 259 12.78 -0.50 4.10
N VAL A 260 11.51 -0.86 3.80
CA VAL A 260 10.45 0.13 3.56
C VAL A 260 10.28 1.07 4.76
N LEU A 261 10.17 0.53 5.97
CA LEU A 261 10.01 1.35 7.18
C LEU A 261 11.20 2.28 7.42
N ALA A 262 12.44 1.80 7.22
CA ALA A 262 13.64 2.62 7.30
C ALA A 262 13.65 3.73 6.24
N TRP A 263 13.30 3.40 4.98
CA TRP A 263 13.20 4.37 3.90
C TRP A 263 12.11 5.44 4.16
N LEU A 264 10.96 5.06 4.71
CA LEU A 264 9.93 6.02 5.10
C LEU A 264 10.44 7.02 6.15
N ARG A 265 11.43 6.67 6.94
CA ARG A 265 12.05 7.53 7.95
C ARG A 265 13.27 8.32 7.43
N GLY A 266 13.71 8.05 6.20
CA GLY A 266 14.86 8.70 5.60
C GLY A 266 16.20 8.13 6.08
N GLU A 267 16.21 6.89 6.55
CA GLU A 267 17.41 6.17 7.00
C GLU A 267 18.09 5.41 5.83
N LEU A 268 17.42 5.33 4.66
CA LEU A 268 17.91 4.69 3.44
C LEU A 268 17.91 5.67 2.25
#